data_e1ded4787f91003ffca36e20c8978389
#
_entry.id   e1ded4787f91003ffca36e20c8978389
#
_cell.length_a   1.000
_cell.length_b   1.000
_cell.length_c   1.000
_cell.angle_alpha   90.00
_cell.angle_beta   90.00
_cell.angle_gamma   90.00
#
_symmetry.space_group_name_H-M   'P 1'
#
loop_
_entity.id
_entity.type
_entity.pdbx_description
1 polymer ?
#
loop_
_entity_poly.entity_id
_entity_poly.type
_entity_poly.pdbx_seq_one_letter_code
_entity_poly.pdbx_strand_id
1 'polypeptide(L)'
;MARSGWEILCVRYFGTDGIRGRFGESVINLDFAYSIGLALGAYLLEKGLDAPHSVVLGRDTRPSGKALLEACALGLEEKGVSCTDAGILPSPALAFAVLFTQSSLGVMITASHNPHTDNGIKLFSGKGAKFSIAEEMRIESLIKLGSPTTLAPSNLKSRNLCLPYLENLRKRFPPSFLEGRKIVLDLANGATMDTSRQAFESFGADLGLLSTGDGRINEGVGSEFPX
;
A
#
# COMPACT_ATOMS: atom_id res chain seq x y z
N MET A 1 -36.43 -3.12 -31.22
CA MET A 1 -35.34 -2.12 -31.07
C MET A 1 -34.57 -2.44 -29.79
N ALA A 2 -33.41 -3.06 -29.91
CA ALA A 2 -32.58 -3.39 -28.76
C ALA A 2 -31.81 -2.13 -28.37
N ARG A 3 -32.01 -1.66 -27.16
CA ARG A 3 -31.15 -0.60 -26.60
C ARG A 3 -29.78 -1.22 -26.33
N SER A 4 -28.80 -0.75 -27.08
CA SER A 4 -27.40 -1.07 -26.81
C SER A 4 -27.01 -0.37 -25.50
N GLY A 5 -27.16 -1.11 -24.38
CA GLY A 5 -26.75 -0.61 -23.07
C GLY A 5 -25.26 -0.73 -22.92
N TRP A 6 -24.52 0.29 -23.29
CA TRP A 6 -23.18 0.48 -22.75
C TRP A 6 -23.38 1.02 -21.33
N GLU A 7 -23.53 0.11 -20.35
CA GLU A 7 -23.38 0.51 -18.97
C GLU A 7 -21.93 0.92 -18.81
N ILE A 8 -21.70 2.21 -18.62
CA ILE A 8 -20.38 2.71 -18.24
C ILE A 8 -20.12 2.10 -16.87
N LEU A 9 -19.20 1.12 -16.84
CA LEU A 9 -18.74 0.50 -15.60
C LEU A 9 -17.99 1.59 -14.83
N CYS A 10 -18.69 2.25 -13.91
CA CYS A 10 -18.13 3.33 -13.12
C CYS A 10 -17.85 2.84 -11.71
N VAL A 11 -16.62 2.85 -11.31
CA VAL A 11 -16.22 2.65 -9.91
C VAL A 11 -16.56 3.92 -9.13
N ARG A 12 -17.11 3.76 -7.96
CA ARG A 12 -17.55 4.88 -7.10
C ARG A 12 -16.41 5.45 -6.25
N TYR A 13 -15.54 4.57 -5.77
CA TYR A 13 -14.47 4.93 -4.84
C TYR A 13 -13.10 4.84 -5.47
N PHE A 14 -12.86 3.77 -6.27
CA PHE A 14 -11.57 3.58 -6.91
C PHE A 14 -11.34 4.57 -8.04
N GLY A 15 -10.23 5.30 -7.96
CA GLY A 15 -9.72 6.10 -9.06
C GLY A 15 -8.69 5.32 -9.86
N THR A 16 -7.95 6.03 -10.73
CA THR A 16 -6.91 5.42 -11.57
C THR A 16 -5.86 4.64 -10.79
N ASP A 17 -5.59 5.05 -9.54
CA ASP A 17 -4.49 4.48 -8.75
C ASP A 17 -4.91 4.34 -7.28
N GLY A 18 -6.00 3.62 -7.05
CA GLY A 18 -6.55 3.38 -5.72
C GLY A 18 -7.56 4.43 -5.27
N ILE A 19 -7.93 4.39 -4.02
CA ILE A 19 -8.85 5.33 -3.38
C ILE A 19 -8.01 6.38 -2.65
N ARG A 20 -8.26 7.66 -2.89
CA ARG A 20 -7.49 8.74 -2.25
C ARG A 20 -8.39 9.88 -1.82
N GLY A 21 -7.95 10.60 -0.80
CA GLY A 21 -8.63 11.81 -0.36
C GLY A 21 -8.06 12.33 0.96
N ARG A 22 -8.55 13.49 1.38
CA ARG A 22 -8.13 14.12 2.61
C ARG A 22 -8.61 13.30 3.81
N PHE A 23 -7.68 12.95 4.69
CA PHE A 23 -8.00 12.12 5.86
C PHE A 23 -9.00 12.83 6.79
N GLY A 24 -10.09 12.13 7.10
CA GLY A 24 -11.13 12.63 8.01
C GLY A 24 -12.17 13.54 7.35
N GLU A 25 -11.88 14.11 6.18
CA GLU A 25 -12.80 15.02 5.48
C GLU A 25 -13.41 14.41 4.21
N SER A 26 -12.90 13.25 3.81
CA SER A 26 -13.36 12.52 2.63
C SER A 26 -13.75 11.09 3.04
N VAL A 27 -13.85 10.20 2.06
CA VAL A 27 -14.07 8.78 2.33
C VAL A 27 -12.88 8.16 3.11
N ILE A 28 -11.71 8.79 3.07
CA ILE A 28 -10.53 8.25 3.74
C ILE A 28 -10.61 8.57 5.25
N ASN A 29 -11.18 7.63 5.99
CA ASN A 29 -11.31 7.67 7.45
C ASN A 29 -11.25 6.23 7.99
N LEU A 30 -11.26 6.08 9.32
CA LEU A 30 -11.07 4.77 9.96
C LEU A 30 -12.25 3.82 9.67
N ASP A 31 -13.47 4.32 9.70
CA ASP A 31 -14.67 3.51 9.42
C ASP A 31 -14.65 2.97 7.99
N PHE A 32 -14.23 3.80 7.04
CA PHE A 32 -14.09 3.36 5.65
C PHE A 32 -12.96 2.35 5.47
N ALA A 33 -11.82 2.56 6.13
CA ALA A 33 -10.70 1.60 6.07
C ALA A 33 -11.12 0.24 6.66
N TYR A 34 -11.86 0.25 7.77
CA TYR A 34 -12.43 -0.97 8.34
C TYR A 34 -13.42 -1.63 7.37
N SER A 35 -14.31 -0.84 6.75
CA SER A 35 -15.30 -1.34 5.78
C SER A 35 -14.62 -1.96 4.55
N ILE A 36 -13.51 -1.37 4.09
CA ILE A 36 -12.67 -1.94 3.03
C ILE A 36 -12.10 -3.29 3.49
N GLY A 37 -11.60 -3.38 4.72
CA GLY A 37 -11.10 -4.64 5.29
C GLY A 37 -12.16 -5.73 5.27
N LEU A 38 -13.39 -5.42 5.69
CA LEU A 38 -14.52 -6.35 5.64
C LEU A 38 -14.83 -6.80 4.20
N ALA A 39 -14.84 -5.84 3.26
CA ALA A 39 -15.13 -6.12 1.85
C ALA A 39 -14.04 -7.01 1.21
N LEU A 40 -12.77 -6.74 1.52
CA LEU A 40 -11.64 -7.55 1.05
C LEU A 40 -11.71 -8.97 1.60
N GLY A 41 -12.03 -9.11 2.90
CA GLY A 41 -12.21 -10.42 3.51
C GLY A 41 -13.36 -11.19 2.86
N ALA A 42 -14.49 -10.52 2.63
CA ALA A 42 -15.63 -11.14 1.92
C ALA A 42 -15.25 -11.56 0.49
N TYR A 43 -14.52 -10.71 -0.22
CA TYR A 43 -14.03 -11.00 -1.58
C TYR A 43 -13.13 -12.25 -1.60
N LEU A 44 -12.24 -12.38 -0.62
CA LEU A 44 -11.36 -13.56 -0.52
C LEU A 44 -12.17 -14.84 -0.25
N LEU A 45 -13.16 -14.76 0.65
CA LEU A 45 -14.02 -15.91 0.94
C LEU A 45 -14.82 -16.37 -0.30
N GLU A 46 -15.25 -15.42 -1.15
CA GLU A 46 -15.95 -15.76 -2.40
C GLU A 46 -15.05 -16.50 -3.40
N LYS A 47 -13.75 -16.25 -3.36
CA LYS A 47 -12.78 -16.92 -4.25
C LYS A 47 -12.62 -18.41 -3.92
N GLY A 48 -13.14 -18.87 -2.79
CA GLY A 48 -13.23 -20.30 -2.45
C GLY A 48 -11.88 -21.00 -2.39
N LEU A 49 -10.84 -20.32 -1.97
CA LEU A 49 -9.53 -20.92 -1.83
C LEU A 49 -9.53 -21.82 -0.58
N ASP A 50 -9.12 -23.07 -0.75
CA ASP A 50 -9.11 -24.09 0.31
C ASP A 50 -8.04 -23.84 1.40
N ALA A 51 -7.23 -22.81 1.25
CA ALA A 51 -6.18 -22.45 2.19
C ALA A 51 -6.56 -21.20 3.00
N PRO A 52 -6.04 -21.05 4.22
CA PRO A 52 -6.29 -19.84 5.00
C PRO A 52 -5.75 -18.61 4.27
N HIS A 53 -6.61 -17.60 4.15
CA HIS A 53 -6.22 -16.34 3.48
C HIS A 53 -5.29 -15.52 4.36
N SER A 54 -4.32 -14.89 3.71
CA SER A 54 -3.43 -13.94 4.38
C SER A 54 -3.29 -12.67 3.54
N VAL A 55 -3.09 -11.55 4.22
CA VAL A 55 -2.94 -10.23 3.60
C VAL A 55 -1.70 -9.54 4.18
N VAL A 56 -0.87 -8.99 3.31
CA VAL A 56 0.23 -8.11 3.72
C VAL A 56 -0.25 -6.67 3.59
N LEU A 57 -0.11 -5.91 4.68
CA LEU A 57 -0.43 -4.48 4.70
C LEU A 57 0.87 -3.69 4.87
N GLY A 58 0.93 -2.54 4.23
CA GLY A 58 2.06 -1.62 4.40
C GLY A 58 1.62 -0.18 4.23
N ARG A 59 2.49 0.75 4.55
CA ARG A 59 2.14 2.17 4.51
C ARG A 59 3.34 3.05 4.16
N ASP A 60 3.06 4.29 3.82
CA ASP A 60 4.08 5.32 3.74
C ASP A 60 4.21 6.04 5.12
N THR A 61 4.87 7.19 5.14
CA THR A 61 5.20 7.91 6.38
C THR A 61 4.10 8.86 6.88
N ARG A 62 2.94 8.89 6.22
CA ARG A 62 1.82 9.77 6.62
C ARG A 62 1.36 9.50 8.05
N PRO A 63 1.06 10.54 8.84
CA PRO A 63 0.64 10.35 10.25
C PRO A 63 -0.58 9.44 10.40
N SER A 64 -1.57 9.52 9.49
CA SER A 64 -2.78 8.71 9.54
C SER A 64 -2.57 7.27 9.09
N GLY A 65 -1.39 6.94 8.53
CA GLY A 65 -1.14 5.66 7.87
C GLY A 65 -1.32 4.46 8.80
N LYS A 66 -0.75 4.52 9.99
CA LYS A 66 -0.82 3.41 10.95
C LYS A 66 -2.27 3.11 11.37
N ALA A 67 -3.02 4.15 11.74
CA ALA A 67 -4.41 3.97 12.18
C ALA A 67 -5.30 3.41 11.05
N LEU A 68 -5.12 3.87 9.81
CA LEU A 68 -5.86 3.33 8.66
C LEU A 68 -5.51 1.87 8.39
N LEU A 69 -4.22 1.52 8.51
CA LEU A 69 -3.74 0.14 8.34
C LEU A 69 -4.39 -0.77 9.38
N GLU A 70 -4.37 -0.36 10.65
CA GLU A 70 -4.95 -1.13 11.75
C GLU A 70 -6.46 -1.31 11.59
N ALA A 71 -7.17 -0.26 11.19
CA ALA A 71 -8.61 -0.34 10.93
C ALA A 71 -8.92 -1.32 9.80
N CYS A 72 -8.16 -1.28 8.70
CA CYS A 72 -8.32 -2.22 7.60
C CYS A 72 -8.03 -3.67 8.04
N ALA A 73 -6.95 -3.86 8.80
CA ALA A 73 -6.59 -5.18 9.33
C ALA A 73 -7.70 -5.75 10.22
N LEU A 74 -8.30 -4.91 11.07
CA LEU A 74 -9.41 -5.33 11.93
C LEU A 74 -10.58 -5.87 11.09
N GLY A 75 -10.98 -5.18 10.03
CA GLY A 75 -12.04 -5.65 9.14
C GLY A 75 -11.70 -6.98 8.45
N LEU A 76 -10.45 -7.15 8.04
CA LEU A 76 -9.97 -8.41 7.47
C LEU A 76 -10.01 -9.55 8.49
N GLU A 77 -9.53 -9.29 9.71
CA GLU A 77 -9.48 -10.28 10.79
C GLU A 77 -10.87 -10.74 11.20
N GLU A 78 -11.88 -9.87 11.16
CA GLU A 78 -13.29 -10.26 11.42
C GLU A 78 -13.82 -11.25 10.38
N LYS A 79 -13.20 -11.32 9.20
CA LYS A 79 -13.52 -12.31 8.16
C LYS A 79 -12.60 -13.54 8.23
N GLY A 80 -11.80 -13.67 9.30
CA GLY A 80 -10.90 -14.80 9.48
C GLY A 80 -9.63 -14.74 8.65
N VAL A 81 -9.29 -13.57 8.11
CA VAL A 81 -8.09 -13.37 7.29
C VAL A 81 -6.91 -12.98 8.17
N SER A 82 -5.78 -13.68 8.05
CA SER A 82 -4.58 -13.33 8.82
C SER A 82 -3.86 -12.15 8.20
N CYS A 83 -3.38 -11.23 9.05
CA CYS A 83 -2.78 -9.97 8.61
C CYS A 83 -1.33 -9.83 9.05
N THR A 84 -0.48 -9.32 8.14
CA THR A 84 0.91 -8.99 8.43
C THR A 84 1.15 -7.52 8.12
N ASP A 85 1.59 -6.75 9.11
CA ASP A 85 2.05 -5.37 8.94
C ASP A 85 3.52 -5.38 8.50
N ALA A 86 3.77 -4.98 7.27
CA ALA A 86 5.11 -4.84 6.71
C ALA A 86 5.77 -3.50 7.08
N GLY A 87 5.07 -2.64 7.81
CA GLY A 87 5.58 -1.35 8.25
C GLY A 87 5.61 -0.31 7.13
N ILE A 88 6.62 0.56 7.19
CA ILE A 88 6.85 1.58 6.16
C ILE A 88 7.69 0.98 5.05
N LEU A 89 7.13 0.97 3.82
CA LEU A 89 7.83 0.45 2.64
C LEU A 89 7.20 1.04 1.37
N PRO A 90 7.96 1.13 0.27
CA PRO A 90 7.36 1.62 -0.99
C PRO A 90 6.47 0.57 -1.65
N SER A 91 5.53 1.03 -2.48
CA SER A 91 4.58 0.16 -3.18
C SER A 91 5.20 -1.03 -3.92
N PRO A 92 6.33 -0.88 -4.64
CA PRO A 92 6.96 -2.06 -5.27
C PRO A 92 7.49 -3.08 -4.25
N ALA A 93 7.92 -2.65 -3.06
CA ALA A 93 8.33 -3.58 -2.00
C ALA A 93 7.10 -4.34 -1.45
N LEU A 94 5.95 -3.68 -1.34
CA LEU A 94 4.71 -4.36 -0.93
C LEU A 94 4.28 -5.38 -2.00
N ALA A 95 4.30 -5.00 -3.27
CA ALA A 95 3.98 -5.92 -4.38
C ALA A 95 4.89 -7.16 -4.35
N PHE A 96 6.19 -6.95 -4.14
CA PHE A 96 7.14 -8.04 -3.94
C PHE A 96 6.79 -8.87 -2.69
N ALA A 97 6.45 -8.22 -1.58
CA ALA A 97 6.13 -8.89 -0.31
C ALA A 97 4.94 -9.85 -0.48
N VAL A 98 3.91 -9.46 -1.26
CA VAL A 98 2.76 -10.34 -1.55
C VAL A 98 3.25 -11.65 -2.18
N LEU A 99 4.11 -11.56 -3.20
CA LEU A 99 4.67 -12.74 -3.87
C LEU A 99 5.56 -13.55 -2.94
N PHE A 100 6.43 -12.88 -2.22
CA PHE A 100 7.43 -13.49 -1.33
C PHE A 100 6.77 -14.28 -0.18
N THR A 101 5.66 -13.76 0.36
CA THR A 101 4.92 -14.41 1.45
C THR A 101 3.80 -15.32 0.96
N GLN A 102 3.56 -15.34 -0.36
CA GLN A 102 2.44 -16.07 -0.96
C GLN A 102 1.08 -15.61 -0.39
N SER A 103 0.97 -14.32 -0.08
CA SER A 103 -0.25 -13.76 0.46
C SER A 103 -1.34 -13.64 -0.62
N SER A 104 -2.59 -13.73 -0.19
CA SER A 104 -3.76 -13.67 -1.08
C SER A 104 -3.89 -12.30 -1.76
N LEU A 105 -3.52 -11.24 -1.04
CA LEU A 105 -3.46 -9.88 -1.58
C LEU A 105 -2.58 -8.97 -0.71
N GLY A 106 -2.35 -7.75 -1.20
CA GLY A 106 -1.64 -6.69 -0.47
C GLY A 106 -2.46 -5.42 -0.39
N VAL A 107 -2.34 -4.70 0.72
CA VAL A 107 -2.99 -3.40 0.94
C VAL A 107 -1.91 -2.37 1.24
N MET A 108 -1.81 -1.32 0.42
CA MET A 108 -0.88 -0.22 0.63
C MET A 108 -1.64 1.03 1.05
N ILE A 109 -1.33 1.54 2.23
CA ILE A 109 -1.91 2.78 2.75
C ILE A 109 -0.99 3.93 2.32
N THR A 110 -1.41 4.67 1.31
CA THR A 110 -0.62 5.77 0.72
C THR A 110 -1.48 6.60 -0.23
N ALA A 111 -1.20 7.88 -0.33
CA ALA A 111 -1.72 8.74 -1.40
C ALA A 111 -0.62 9.20 -2.36
N SER A 112 0.51 8.46 -2.42
CA SER A 112 1.59 8.76 -3.37
C SER A 112 2.17 10.18 -3.19
N HIS A 113 2.12 11.02 -4.24
CA HIS A 113 2.65 12.38 -4.22
C HIS A 113 1.69 13.44 -3.67
N ASN A 114 0.47 13.06 -3.27
CA ASN A 114 -0.49 13.99 -2.67
C ASN A 114 0.07 14.62 -1.38
N PRO A 115 -0.44 15.78 -0.95
CA PRO A 115 -0.03 16.41 0.31
C PRO A 115 -0.12 15.46 1.52
N HIS A 116 0.64 15.75 2.56
CA HIS A 116 0.69 14.92 3.77
C HIS A 116 -0.66 14.76 4.48
N THR A 117 -1.60 15.69 4.26
CA THR A 117 -2.97 15.66 4.82
C THR A 117 -3.86 14.61 4.15
N ASP A 118 -3.50 14.18 2.96
CA ASP A 118 -4.23 13.13 2.24
C ASP A 118 -3.73 11.75 2.65
N ASN A 119 -4.55 10.73 2.39
CA ASN A 119 -4.11 9.35 2.43
C ASN A 119 -4.92 8.54 1.41
N GLY A 120 -4.67 7.24 1.32
CA GLY A 120 -5.36 6.41 0.35
C GLY A 120 -5.12 4.93 0.58
N ILE A 121 -5.81 4.14 -0.21
CA ILE A 121 -5.74 2.68 -0.16
C ILE A 121 -5.53 2.15 -1.58
N LYS A 122 -4.43 1.42 -1.78
CA LYS A 122 -4.12 0.74 -3.05
C LYS A 122 -4.10 -0.76 -2.80
N LEU A 123 -4.62 -1.51 -3.75
CA LEU A 123 -4.75 -2.96 -3.64
C LEU A 123 -3.82 -3.67 -4.64
N PHE A 124 -3.21 -4.75 -4.19
CA PHE A 124 -2.38 -5.63 -5.00
C PHE A 124 -2.93 -7.04 -4.90
N SER A 125 -3.13 -7.69 -6.04
CA SER A 125 -3.57 -9.09 -6.10
C SER A 125 -2.47 -10.02 -5.59
N GLY A 126 -2.80 -11.28 -5.36
CA GLY A 126 -1.83 -12.33 -4.99
C GLY A 126 -0.68 -12.51 -6.00
N LYS A 127 -0.80 -11.90 -7.18
CA LYS A 127 0.26 -11.87 -8.19
C LYS A 127 1.17 -10.64 -8.07
N GLY A 128 0.99 -9.82 -7.03
CA GLY A 128 1.75 -8.57 -6.85
C GLY A 128 1.41 -7.50 -7.90
N ALA A 129 0.29 -7.65 -8.58
CA ALA A 129 -0.16 -6.71 -9.62
C ALA A 129 -1.36 -5.91 -9.12
N LYS A 130 -1.58 -4.75 -9.72
CA LYS A 130 -2.77 -3.94 -9.45
C LYS A 130 -4.03 -4.75 -9.80
N PHE A 131 -5.10 -4.54 -9.07
CA PHE A 131 -6.40 -5.14 -9.38
C PHE A 131 -6.95 -4.60 -10.71
N SER A 132 -7.67 -5.45 -11.41
CA SER A 132 -8.42 -5.05 -12.61
C SER A 132 -9.66 -4.25 -12.20
N ILE A 133 -10.20 -3.45 -13.12
CA ILE A 133 -11.42 -2.67 -12.89
C ILE A 133 -12.58 -3.58 -12.43
N ALA A 134 -12.69 -4.77 -13.03
CA ALA A 134 -13.75 -5.72 -12.65
C ALA A 134 -13.60 -6.20 -11.20
N GLU A 135 -12.37 -6.42 -10.75
CA GLU A 135 -12.10 -6.79 -9.35
C GLU A 135 -12.37 -5.62 -8.41
N GLU A 136 -11.95 -4.41 -8.78
CA GLU A 136 -12.23 -3.20 -7.99
C GLU A 136 -13.75 -2.99 -7.84
N MET A 137 -14.51 -3.12 -8.92
CA MET A 137 -15.98 -3.05 -8.91
C MET A 137 -16.58 -4.12 -8.00
N ARG A 138 -16.05 -5.36 -8.07
CA ARG A 138 -16.55 -6.43 -7.19
C ARG A 138 -16.31 -6.07 -5.73
N ILE A 139 -15.11 -5.60 -5.39
CA ILE A 139 -14.80 -5.17 -4.02
C ILE A 139 -15.73 -4.03 -3.61
N GLU A 140 -15.94 -3.02 -4.47
CA GLU A 140 -16.87 -1.91 -4.17
C GLU A 140 -18.29 -2.40 -3.87
N SER A 141 -18.77 -3.38 -4.62
CA SER A 141 -20.11 -3.94 -4.39
C SER A 141 -20.26 -4.64 -3.04
N LEU A 142 -19.15 -5.03 -2.43
CA LEU A 142 -19.12 -5.68 -1.12
C LEU A 142 -18.95 -4.68 0.04
N ILE A 143 -18.66 -3.40 -0.27
CA ILE A 143 -18.48 -2.39 0.77
C ILE A 143 -19.83 -2.09 1.43
N LYS A 144 -19.91 -2.35 2.72
CA LYS A 144 -21.01 -1.93 3.58
C LYS A 144 -20.40 -1.02 4.64
N LEU A 145 -20.73 0.26 4.57
CA LEU A 145 -20.18 1.23 5.51
C LEU A 145 -20.61 0.89 6.93
N GLY A 146 -19.65 0.86 7.82
CA GLY A 146 -19.87 0.56 9.23
C GLY A 146 -18.66 0.93 10.04
N SER A 147 -18.84 0.94 11.34
CA SER A 147 -17.75 1.20 12.30
C SER A 147 -17.57 -0.05 13.15
N PRO A 148 -16.34 -0.34 13.57
CA PRO A 148 -16.13 -1.46 14.49
C PRO A 148 -16.84 -1.18 15.81
N THR A 149 -17.50 -2.20 16.36
CA THR A 149 -18.22 -2.08 17.63
C THR A 149 -17.27 -2.05 18.83
N THR A 150 -16.09 -2.60 18.65
CA THR A 150 -15.02 -2.57 19.67
C THR A 150 -13.68 -2.36 18.94
N LEU A 151 -12.85 -1.52 19.51
CA LEU A 151 -11.47 -1.36 19.07
C LEU A 151 -10.60 -2.38 19.81
N ALA A 152 -10.88 -3.67 19.59
CA ALA A 152 -10.02 -4.72 20.13
C ALA A 152 -8.64 -4.61 19.44
N PRO A 153 -7.54 -4.76 20.17
CA PRO A 153 -6.23 -4.77 19.53
C PRO A 153 -6.18 -5.90 18.50
N SER A 154 -5.84 -5.56 17.30
CA SER A 154 -5.69 -6.56 16.25
C SER A 154 -4.46 -7.44 16.57
N ASN A 155 -4.52 -8.72 16.22
CA ASN A 155 -3.40 -9.65 16.34
C ASN A 155 -2.40 -9.47 15.19
N LEU A 156 -2.32 -8.27 14.68
CA LEU A 156 -1.51 -7.89 13.54
C LEU A 156 -0.02 -8.18 13.79
N LYS A 157 0.53 -9.11 13.05
CA LYS A 157 1.94 -9.50 13.17
C LYS A 157 2.80 -8.53 12.39
N SER A 158 3.84 -7.99 13.03
CA SER A 158 4.80 -7.13 12.34
C SER A 158 5.94 -7.97 11.74
N ARG A 159 6.33 -7.65 10.50
CA ARG A 159 7.43 -8.35 9.82
C ARG A 159 8.17 -7.40 8.88
N ASN A 160 9.48 -7.31 9.02
CA ASN A 160 10.30 -6.52 8.09
C ASN A 160 10.38 -7.26 6.74
N LEU A 161 9.72 -6.71 5.72
CA LEU A 161 9.72 -7.26 4.36
C LEU A 161 10.54 -6.40 3.39
N CYS A 162 11.18 -5.32 3.88
CA CYS A 162 12.13 -4.55 3.08
C CYS A 162 13.42 -5.32 2.82
N LEU A 163 13.91 -6.07 3.80
CA LEU A 163 15.17 -6.82 3.62
C LEU A 163 15.10 -7.84 2.47
N PRO A 164 14.11 -8.75 2.43
CA PRO A 164 14.00 -9.66 1.28
C PRO A 164 13.83 -8.93 -0.07
N TYR A 165 13.15 -7.78 -0.08
CA TYR A 165 13.02 -6.96 -1.28
C TYR A 165 14.37 -6.44 -1.75
N LEU A 166 15.19 -5.89 -0.84
CA LEU A 166 16.53 -5.40 -1.15
C LEU A 166 17.44 -6.52 -1.63
N GLU A 167 17.36 -7.69 -0.99
CA GLU A 167 18.12 -8.89 -1.42
C GLU A 167 17.73 -9.31 -2.84
N ASN A 168 16.45 -9.25 -3.18
CA ASN A 168 15.96 -9.54 -4.53
C ASN A 168 16.51 -8.52 -5.54
N LEU A 169 16.54 -7.23 -5.18
CA LEU A 169 17.14 -6.20 -6.05
C LEU A 169 18.61 -6.48 -6.32
N ARG A 170 19.38 -6.82 -5.26
CA ARG A 170 20.81 -7.10 -5.39
C ARG A 170 21.11 -8.26 -6.34
N LYS A 171 20.21 -9.22 -6.46
CA LYS A 171 20.37 -10.35 -7.38
C LYS A 171 20.08 -10.00 -8.84
N ARG A 172 19.45 -8.84 -9.10
CA ARG A 172 19.02 -8.45 -10.45
C ARG A 172 20.03 -7.59 -11.19
N PHE A 173 20.98 -6.99 -10.49
CA PHE A 173 21.93 -6.03 -11.05
C PHE A 173 23.36 -6.38 -10.64
N PRO A 174 24.38 -6.05 -11.47
CA PRO A 174 25.77 -6.24 -11.08
C PRO A 174 26.11 -5.47 -9.78
N PRO A 175 26.92 -6.04 -8.88
CA PRO A 175 27.18 -5.42 -7.56
C PRO A 175 27.71 -3.99 -7.60
N SER A 176 28.51 -3.63 -8.59
CA SER A 176 29.18 -2.32 -8.68
C SER A 176 28.67 -1.47 -9.82
N PHE A 177 27.44 -1.70 -10.31
CA PHE A 177 27.01 -0.99 -11.53
C PHE A 177 26.84 0.52 -11.35
N LEU A 178 26.81 1.02 -10.11
CA LEU A 178 26.76 2.45 -9.79
C LEU A 178 28.09 2.98 -9.25
N GLU A 179 29.15 2.16 -9.23
CA GLU A 179 30.45 2.59 -8.73
C GLU A 179 30.96 3.82 -9.49
N GLY A 180 31.43 4.85 -8.75
CA GLY A 180 31.87 6.12 -9.31
C GLY A 180 30.77 7.07 -9.69
N ARG A 181 29.49 6.70 -9.53
CA ARG A 181 28.37 7.60 -9.80
C ARG A 181 28.03 8.41 -8.55
N LYS A 182 27.95 9.73 -8.71
CA LYS A 182 27.44 10.64 -7.69
C LYS A 182 25.96 10.86 -7.95
N ILE A 183 25.13 10.49 -6.99
CA ILE A 183 23.67 10.52 -7.15
C ILE A 183 23.06 11.28 -5.97
N VAL A 184 22.18 12.22 -6.25
CA VAL A 184 21.38 12.87 -5.20
C VAL A 184 19.97 12.30 -5.25
N LEU A 185 19.50 11.82 -4.11
CA LEU A 185 18.15 11.29 -3.96
C LEU A 185 17.33 12.22 -3.06
N ASP A 186 16.27 12.80 -3.60
CA ASP A 186 15.26 13.45 -2.79
C ASP A 186 14.24 12.37 -2.40
N LEU A 187 14.22 12.03 -1.12
CA LEU A 187 13.39 10.94 -0.58
C LEU A 187 11.98 11.42 -0.17
N ALA A 188 11.70 12.71 -0.33
CA ALA A 188 10.39 13.34 -0.08
C ALA A 188 9.83 13.06 1.34
N ASN A 189 10.67 12.72 2.30
CA ASN A 189 10.28 12.23 3.63
C ASN A 189 9.31 11.03 3.54
N GLY A 190 9.40 10.24 2.49
CA GLY A 190 8.44 9.20 2.12
C GLY A 190 8.90 7.77 2.40
N ALA A 191 8.16 6.83 1.84
CA ALA A 191 8.32 5.39 2.12
C ALA A 191 9.64 4.79 1.61
N THR A 192 10.36 5.51 0.75
CA THR A 192 11.60 5.01 0.15
C THR A 192 12.87 5.35 0.94
N MET A 193 12.75 6.12 2.03
CA MET A 193 13.92 6.63 2.77
C MET A 193 14.97 5.54 3.04
N ASP A 194 14.56 4.45 3.64
CA ASP A 194 15.49 3.38 3.96
C ASP A 194 15.81 2.48 2.75
N THR A 195 14.80 2.15 1.95
CA THR A 195 14.99 1.20 0.85
C THR A 195 15.80 1.77 -0.29
N SER A 196 15.56 3.04 -0.69
CA SER A 196 16.32 3.66 -1.78
C SER A 196 17.76 3.87 -1.37
N ARG A 197 18.01 4.42 -0.18
CA ARG A 197 19.35 4.59 0.34
C ARG A 197 20.13 3.27 0.29
N GLN A 198 19.60 2.23 0.95
CA GLN A 198 20.28 0.93 1.04
C GLN A 198 20.49 0.30 -0.33
N ALA A 199 19.51 0.42 -1.24
CA ALA A 199 19.65 -0.13 -2.59
C ALA A 199 20.81 0.54 -3.34
N PHE A 200 20.81 1.87 -3.45
CA PHE A 200 21.83 2.59 -4.20
C PHE A 200 23.23 2.43 -3.60
N GLU A 201 23.35 2.50 -2.26
CA GLU A 201 24.63 2.26 -1.56
C GLU A 201 25.17 0.85 -1.86
N SER A 202 24.28 -0.15 -1.88
CA SER A 202 24.70 -1.55 -2.11
C SER A 202 25.23 -1.80 -3.52
N PHE A 203 24.97 -0.88 -4.45
CA PHE A 203 25.46 -0.94 -5.83
C PHE A 203 26.65 0.01 -6.08
N GLY A 204 27.19 0.62 -5.01
CA GLY A 204 28.41 1.42 -5.08
C GLY A 204 28.24 2.91 -5.39
N ALA A 205 27.02 3.44 -5.30
CA ALA A 205 26.78 4.87 -5.53
C ALA A 205 27.34 5.74 -4.39
N ASP A 206 27.89 6.91 -4.75
CA ASP A 206 28.23 7.99 -3.81
C ASP A 206 26.96 8.86 -3.66
N LEU A 207 26.31 8.83 -2.50
CA LEU A 207 24.97 9.41 -2.31
C LEU A 207 24.98 10.74 -1.56
N GLY A 208 24.31 11.73 -2.16
CA GLY A 208 23.76 12.86 -1.43
C GLY A 208 22.27 12.56 -1.14
N LEU A 209 21.81 12.83 0.07
CA LEU A 209 20.43 12.57 0.44
C LEU A 209 19.71 13.85 0.87
N LEU A 210 18.48 14.03 0.40
CA LEU A 210 17.60 15.14 0.76
C LEU A 210 16.30 14.54 1.33
N SER A 211 15.63 15.28 2.23
CA SER A 211 14.31 14.94 2.77
C SER A 211 14.29 13.54 3.40
N THR A 212 15.11 13.37 4.43
CA THR A 212 15.42 12.06 5.04
C THR A 212 14.60 11.74 6.29
N GLY A 213 13.42 12.37 6.48
CA GLY A 213 12.54 12.11 7.61
C GLY A 213 12.48 13.25 8.63
N ASP A 214 13.08 14.38 8.31
CA ASP A 214 13.09 15.58 9.15
C ASP A 214 11.88 16.51 8.91
N GLY A 215 10.97 16.10 8.03
CA GLY A 215 9.77 16.83 7.67
C GLY A 215 8.59 15.91 7.35
N ARG A 216 7.50 16.52 6.89
CA ARG A 216 6.32 15.77 6.45
C ARG A 216 6.48 15.30 5.00
N ILE A 217 5.93 14.15 4.72
CA ILE A 217 5.96 13.58 3.35
C ILE A 217 5.39 14.59 2.34
N ASN A 218 6.13 14.82 1.26
CA ASN A 218 5.76 15.68 0.13
C ASN A 218 5.51 17.17 0.49
N GLU A 219 5.89 17.63 1.68
CA GLU A 219 5.69 19.03 2.07
C GLU A 219 6.91 19.87 1.68
N GLY A 220 6.79 20.61 0.57
CA GLY A 220 7.88 21.45 0.04
C GLY A 220 9.08 20.66 -0.49
N VAL A 221 8.89 19.38 -0.79
CA VAL A 221 9.95 18.46 -1.25
C VAL A 221 9.35 17.43 -2.23
N GLY A 222 10.21 16.68 -2.88
CA GLY A 222 9.78 15.60 -3.77
C GLY A 222 9.35 16.10 -5.14
N SER A 223 8.53 15.30 -5.83
CA SER A 223 8.20 15.53 -7.24
C SER A 223 7.45 16.84 -7.53
N GLU A 224 6.69 17.34 -6.56
CA GLU A 224 5.92 18.58 -6.74
C GLU A 224 6.79 19.83 -6.48
N PHE A 225 7.88 19.68 -5.72
CA PHE A 225 8.80 20.77 -5.35
C PHE A 225 10.25 20.27 -5.48
N PRO A 226 10.73 19.99 -6.69
CA PRO A 226 12.09 19.47 -6.85
C PRO A 226 13.13 20.50 -6.47
N UNK A 227 13.82 20.03 -5.66
CA UNK A 227 14.85 20.84 -5.18
C UNK A 227 15.99 20.99 -5.89
#